data_bfddc610f44290e486cb217735b20105
#
_entry.id   bfddc610f44290e486cb217735b20105
#
_cell.length_a   1.000
_cell.length_b   1.000
_cell.length_c   1.000
_cell.angle_alpha   90.00
_cell.angle_beta   90.00
_cell.angle_gamma   90.00
#
_symmetry.space_group_name_H-M   'P 1'
#
loop_
_entity.id
_entity.type
_entity.pdbx_description
1 polymer ?
#
loop_
_entity_poly.entity_id
_entity_poly.type
_entity_poly.pdbx_seq_one_letter_code
_entity_poly.pdbx_strand_id
1 'polypeptide(L)'
;MYAHDAALFLVPVKREVSSLAELLNLFGEATGLKTNFQKSTAIPIHCNGVNLRQVLADLPANHTHFPIKYWGLPLTTVRLRRVDFQPLVDKTVAKLNSWDGRNLNYAGRLTLVKYVLTSQVIYFLMVLRAPKATLQDIDTRRKQFL
;
A
#
# COMPACT_ATOMS: atom_id res chain seq x y z
N MET A 1 -9.41 -12.84 -16.45
CA MET A 1 -8.07 -12.90 -15.83
C MET A 1 -7.82 -11.56 -15.17
N TYR A 2 -7.58 -11.51 -13.87
CA TYR A 2 -7.27 -10.26 -13.19
C TYR A 2 -5.78 -9.99 -13.35
N ALA A 3 -5.43 -8.82 -13.90
CA ALA A 3 -4.05 -8.36 -13.94
C ALA A 3 -3.62 -8.01 -12.51
N HIS A 4 -2.54 -8.63 -12.05
CA HIS A 4 -1.94 -8.32 -10.75
C HIS A 4 -0.95 -7.16 -10.92
N ASP A 5 -0.85 -6.31 -9.90
CA ASP A 5 0.18 -5.28 -9.85
C ASP A 5 1.56 -5.94 -9.82
N ALA A 6 2.49 -5.41 -10.60
CA ALA A 6 3.89 -5.83 -10.59
C ALA A 6 4.78 -4.68 -10.09
N ALA A 7 5.73 -5.00 -9.24
CA ALA A 7 6.78 -4.06 -8.82
C ALA A 7 8.10 -4.48 -9.45
N LEU A 8 8.70 -3.57 -10.21
CA LEU A 8 9.96 -3.79 -10.93
C LEU A 8 11.03 -2.83 -10.38
N PHE A 9 12.22 -3.36 -10.15
CA PHE A 9 13.38 -2.57 -9.71
C PHE A 9 14.38 -2.51 -10.84
N LEU A 10 14.73 -1.29 -11.27
CA LEU A 10 15.61 -1.03 -12.40
C LEU A 10 16.71 -0.05 -12.00
N VAL A 11 17.86 -0.18 -12.65
CA VAL A 11 18.87 0.87 -12.61
C VAL A 11 18.38 2.03 -13.49
N PRO A 12 18.47 3.30 -13.02
CA PRO A 12 17.92 4.45 -13.74
C PRO A 12 18.79 4.85 -14.95
N VAL A 13 18.96 3.93 -15.89
CA VAL A 13 19.70 4.11 -17.15
C VAL A 13 18.73 3.96 -18.30
N LYS A 14 18.81 4.86 -19.27
CA LYS A 14 17.89 4.89 -20.43
C LYS A 14 17.78 3.52 -21.13
N ARG A 15 18.91 2.83 -21.33
CA ARG A 15 18.95 1.50 -21.96
C ARG A 15 18.06 0.48 -21.24
N GLU A 16 18.12 0.42 -19.92
CA GLU A 16 17.32 -0.54 -19.12
C GLU A 16 15.83 -0.25 -19.20
N VAL A 17 15.47 1.04 -19.17
CA VAL A 17 14.07 1.48 -19.29
C VAL A 17 13.52 1.21 -20.67
N SER A 18 14.30 1.46 -21.75
CA SER A 18 13.89 1.14 -23.12
C SER A 18 13.71 -0.37 -23.31
N SER A 19 14.64 -1.18 -22.79
CA SER A 19 14.52 -2.64 -22.84
C SER A 19 13.28 -3.14 -22.09
N LEU A 20 12.93 -2.53 -20.96
CA LEU A 20 11.69 -2.84 -20.24
C LEU A 20 10.46 -2.49 -21.08
N ALA A 21 10.45 -1.32 -21.72
CA ALA A 21 9.32 -0.89 -22.56
C ALA A 21 9.09 -1.87 -23.74
N GLU A 22 10.18 -2.30 -24.38
CA GLU A 22 10.13 -3.32 -25.44
C GLU A 22 9.59 -4.66 -24.93
N LEU A 23 10.08 -5.11 -23.76
CA LEU A 23 9.65 -6.37 -23.16
C LEU A 23 8.16 -6.32 -22.78
N LEU A 24 7.67 -5.21 -22.24
CA LEU A 24 6.25 -5.04 -21.91
C LEU A 24 5.37 -5.01 -23.17
N ASN A 25 5.86 -4.45 -24.28
CA ASN A 25 5.17 -4.48 -25.55
C ASN A 25 5.09 -5.91 -26.12
N LEU A 26 6.22 -6.63 -26.16
CA LEU A 26 6.27 -8.03 -26.58
C LEU A 26 5.36 -8.93 -25.76
N PHE A 27 5.36 -8.72 -24.45
CA PHE A 27 4.45 -9.43 -23.53
C PHE A 27 2.99 -9.14 -23.88
N GLY A 28 2.67 -7.86 -24.16
CA GLY A 28 1.33 -7.44 -24.55
C GLY A 28 0.86 -8.05 -25.86
N GLU A 29 1.77 -8.16 -26.85
CA GLU A 29 1.49 -8.80 -28.14
C GLU A 29 1.28 -10.31 -27.99
N ALA A 30 2.14 -10.98 -27.19
CA ALA A 30 2.08 -12.42 -27.00
C ALA A 30 0.87 -12.88 -26.19
N THR A 31 0.45 -12.09 -25.18
CA THR A 31 -0.57 -12.51 -24.21
C THR A 31 -1.92 -11.78 -24.38
N GLY A 32 -1.96 -10.70 -25.14
CA GLY A 32 -3.11 -9.79 -25.21
C GLY A 32 -3.27 -8.88 -23.97
N LEU A 33 -2.37 -8.97 -22.97
CA LEU A 33 -2.41 -8.19 -21.71
C LEU A 33 -1.55 -6.95 -21.85
N LYS A 34 -2.17 -5.81 -22.14
CA LYS A 34 -1.45 -4.54 -22.25
C LYS A 34 -1.23 -3.86 -20.92
N THR A 35 -0.01 -3.37 -20.70
CA THR A 35 0.33 -2.56 -19.51
C THR A 35 -0.42 -1.24 -19.52
N ASN A 36 -1.08 -0.91 -18.42
CA ASN A 36 -1.72 0.39 -18.26
C ASN A 36 -0.73 1.40 -17.66
N PHE A 37 -0.06 2.16 -18.52
CA PHE A 37 0.91 3.17 -18.12
C PHE A 37 0.29 4.34 -17.33
N GLN A 38 -0.99 4.65 -17.52
CA GLN A 38 -1.67 5.71 -16.76
C GLN A 38 -1.83 5.34 -15.28
N LYS A 39 -1.93 4.03 -14.99
CA LYS A 39 -1.96 3.50 -13.62
C LYS A 39 -0.57 3.14 -13.09
N SER A 40 0.42 3.07 -13.99
CA SER A 40 1.79 2.74 -13.61
C SER A 40 2.50 3.95 -13.04
N THR A 41 3.36 3.71 -12.05
CA THR A 41 4.05 4.77 -11.33
C THR A 41 5.53 4.46 -11.24
N ALA A 42 6.36 5.40 -11.64
CA ALA A 42 7.82 5.36 -11.47
C ALA A 42 8.23 6.14 -10.22
N ILE A 43 9.03 5.52 -9.36
CA ILE A 43 9.43 6.08 -8.07
C ILE A 43 10.95 6.04 -7.98
N PRO A 44 11.61 7.21 -7.94
CA PRO A 44 13.06 7.27 -7.80
C PRO A 44 13.50 6.87 -6.39
N ILE A 45 14.48 5.95 -6.32
CA ILE A 45 15.12 5.53 -5.07
C ILE A 45 16.60 5.89 -5.16
N HIS A 46 17.05 6.87 -4.38
CA HIS A 46 18.43 7.35 -4.37
C HIS A 46 19.00 7.75 -5.75
N CYS A 47 18.19 8.30 -6.63
CA CYS A 47 18.56 8.70 -8.00
C CYS A 47 19.10 10.16 -8.05
N ASN A 48 20.00 10.52 -7.13
CA ASN A 48 20.57 11.86 -7.10
C ASN A 48 21.42 12.13 -8.36
N GLY A 49 21.18 13.25 -9.04
CA GLY A 49 21.92 13.63 -10.24
C GLY A 49 21.47 12.97 -11.55
N VAL A 50 20.45 12.11 -11.52
CA VAL A 50 19.89 11.47 -12.71
C VAL A 50 18.74 12.29 -13.28
N ASN A 51 18.78 12.60 -14.58
CA ASN A 51 17.67 13.25 -15.27
C ASN A 51 16.56 12.21 -15.60
N LEU A 52 15.65 12.03 -14.64
CA LEU A 52 14.59 11.03 -14.75
C LEU A 52 13.67 11.25 -15.96
N ARG A 53 13.46 12.50 -16.40
CA ARG A 53 12.64 12.77 -17.58
C ARG A 53 13.25 12.18 -18.86
N GLN A 54 14.57 12.23 -18.98
CA GLN A 54 15.27 11.62 -20.13
C GLN A 54 15.29 10.10 -20.05
N VAL A 55 15.48 9.57 -18.84
CA VAL A 55 15.55 8.12 -18.60
C VAL A 55 14.20 7.45 -18.86
N LEU A 56 13.11 8.09 -18.45
CA LEU A 56 11.75 7.56 -18.55
C LEU A 56 11.00 8.03 -19.81
N ALA A 57 11.68 8.62 -20.78
CA ALA A 57 11.05 9.14 -22.00
C ALA A 57 10.26 8.04 -22.77
N ASP A 58 10.75 6.81 -22.75
CA ASP A 58 10.14 5.66 -23.44
C ASP A 58 9.08 4.93 -22.58
N LEU A 59 8.89 5.34 -21.32
CA LEU A 59 7.94 4.73 -20.40
C LEU A 59 7.00 5.83 -19.84
N PRO A 60 5.80 6.01 -20.41
CA PRO A 60 4.88 7.08 -20.02
C PRO A 60 4.16 6.78 -18.68
N ALA A 61 4.93 6.44 -17.64
CA ALA A 61 4.43 6.21 -16.31
C ALA A 61 4.36 7.52 -15.50
N ASN A 62 3.43 7.60 -14.56
CA ASN A 62 3.33 8.71 -13.63
C ASN A 62 4.53 8.75 -12.69
N HIS A 63 5.01 9.96 -12.35
CA HIS A 63 6.10 10.15 -11.41
C HIS A 63 5.56 10.50 -10.03
N THR A 64 6.04 9.82 -9.02
CA THR A 64 5.73 10.16 -7.63
C THR A 64 6.94 9.90 -6.72
N HIS A 65 6.85 10.39 -5.48
CA HIS A 65 7.86 10.20 -4.45
C HIS A 65 7.27 9.47 -3.25
N PHE A 66 8.13 8.83 -2.46
CA PHE A 66 7.71 8.24 -1.18
C PHE A 66 7.15 9.29 -0.21
N PRO A 67 6.16 8.94 0.62
CA PRO A 67 5.53 7.62 0.77
C PRO A 67 4.45 7.35 -0.29
N ILE A 68 4.39 6.12 -0.76
CA ILE A 68 3.33 5.66 -1.67
C ILE A 68 2.44 4.64 -0.98
N LYS A 69 1.28 4.38 -1.57
CA LYS A 69 0.36 3.33 -1.13
C LYS A 69 0.46 2.12 -2.06
N TYR A 70 0.86 0.98 -1.51
CA TYR A 70 0.91 -0.28 -2.25
C TYR A 70 0.09 -1.34 -1.50
N TRP A 71 -0.93 -1.89 -2.13
CA TRP A 71 -1.91 -2.81 -1.52
C TRP A 71 -2.53 -2.28 -0.22
N GLY A 72 -2.74 -0.97 -0.16
CA GLY A 72 -3.30 -0.31 1.01
C GLY A 72 -2.30 -0.04 2.14
N LEU A 73 -1.04 -0.49 2.01
CA LEU A 73 0.03 -0.28 2.97
C LEU A 73 0.90 0.93 2.56
N PRO A 74 1.35 1.74 3.51
CA PRO A 74 2.31 2.80 3.24
C PRO A 74 3.69 2.20 2.96
N LEU A 75 4.24 2.46 1.78
CA LEU A 75 5.58 2.07 1.39
C LEU A 75 6.49 3.30 1.45
N THR A 76 7.63 3.16 2.12
CA THR A 76 8.60 4.25 2.31
C THR A 76 10.02 3.69 2.43
N THR A 77 11.01 4.50 2.12
CA THR A 77 12.44 4.18 2.30
C THR A 77 12.94 4.46 3.71
N VAL A 78 12.15 5.16 4.52
CA VAL A 78 12.49 5.50 5.91
C VAL A 78 11.59 4.78 6.90
N ARG A 79 12.03 4.69 8.16
CA ARG A 79 11.21 4.08 9.20
C ARG A 79 9.92 4.86 9.40
N LEU A 80 8.79 4.16 9.35
CA LEU A 80 7.46 4.71 9.61
C LEU A 80 7.36 5.25 11.04
N ARG A 81 6.80 6.44 11.17
CA ARG A 81 6.51 7.12 12.44
C ARG A 81 5.08 6.83 12.87
N ARG A 82 4.74 7.13 14.13
CA ARG A 82 3.37 6.96 14.65
C ARG A 82 2.30 7.62 13.77
N VAL A 83 2.59 8.81 13.25
CA VAL A 83 1.67 9.56 12.37
C VAL A 83 1.33 8.78 11.08
N ASP A 84 2.26 8.00 10.58
CA ASP A 84 2.07 7.22 9.35
C ASP A 84 1.10 6.04 9.55
N PHE A 85 0.85 5.65 10.82
CA PHE A 85 -0.14 4.65 11.21
C PHE A 85 -1.51 5.25 11.54
N GLN A 86 -1.65 6.58 11.57
CA GLN A 86 -2.93 7.23 11.86
C GLN A 86 -4.07 6.73 10.95
N PRO A 87 -3.87 6.55 9.63
CA PRO A 87 -4.92 6.00 8.77
C PRO A 87 -5.40 4.60 9.16
N LEU A 88 -4.56 3.78 9.80
CA LEU A 88 -4.97 2.47 10.33
C LEU A 88 -5.87 2.64 11.57
N VAL A 89 -5.48 3.53 12.49
CA VAL A 89 -6.28 3.84 13.68
C VAL A 89 -7.63 4.41 13.26
N ASP A 90 -7.65 5.36 12.33
CA ASP A 90 -8.88 6.00 11.83
C ASP A 90 -9.82 5.00 11.16
N LYS A 91 -9.29 4.08 10.36
CA LYS A 91 -10.08 2.99 9.77
C LYS A 91 -10.68 2.08 10.85
N THR A 92 -9.91 1.77 11.89
CA THR A 92 -10.38 0.95 13.01
C THR A 92 -11.52 1.66 13.74
N VAL A 93 -11.37 2.95 14.04
CA VAL A 93 -12.40 3.76 14.67
C VAL A 93 -13.65 3.88 13.79
N ALA A 94 -13.48 4.17 12.50
CA ALA A 94 -14.59 4.27 11.55
C ALA A 94 -15.38 2.94 11.47
N LYS A 95 -14.67 1.81 11.52
CA LYS A 95 -15.29 0.48 11.52
C LYS A 95 -16.08 0.22 12.81
N LEU A 96 -15.49 0.55 13.96
CA LEU A 96 -16.18 0.44 15.26
C LEU A 96 -17.43 1.32 15.31
N ASN A 97 -17.34 2.55 14.82
CA ASN A 97 -18.47 3.49 14.79
C ASN A 97 -19.56 3.07 13.79
N SER A 98 -19.23 2.29 12.75
CA SER A 98 -20.22 1.77 11.80
C SER A 98 -21.09 0.64 12.37
N TRP A 99 -20.68 0.05 13.49
CA TRP A 99 -21.43 -1.00 14.15
C TRP A 99 -22.32 -0.43 15.24
N ASP A 100 -23.61 -0.73 15.20
CA ASP A 100 -24.53 -0.36 16.28
C ASP A 100 -24.32 -1.28 17.49
N GLY A 101 -23.38 -0.88 18.35
CA GLY A 101 -23.06 -1.66 19.56
C GLY A 101 -24.24 -1.78 20.54
N ARG A 102 -25.28 -0.92 20.42
CA ARG A 102 -26.47 -0.98 21.29
C ARG A 102 -27.34 -2.18 20.98
N ASN A 103 -27.38 -2.59 19.72
CA ASN A 103 -28.18 -3.75 19.25
C ASN A 103 -27.42 -5.08 19.31
N LEU A 104 -26.13 -5.05 19.72
CA LEU A 104 -25.29 -6.24 19.83
C LEU A 104 -25.08 -6.62 21.29
N ASN A 105 -25.29 -7.90 21.59
CA ASN A 105 -24.88 -8.45 22.87
C ASN A 105 -23.33 -8.55 22.95
N TYR A 106 -22.81 -8.79 24.14
CA TYR A 106 -21.37 -8.89 24.37
C TYR A 106 -20.67 -9.91 23.46
N ALA A 107 -21.27 -11.09 23.26
CA ALA A 107 -20.73 -12.14 22.39
C ALA A 107 -20.63 -11.67 20.93
N GLY A 108 -21.64 -10.97 20.43
CA GLY A 108 -21.63 -10.38 19.09
C GLY A 108 -20.52 -9.31 18.93
N ARG A 109 -20.39 -8.39 19.91
CA ARG A 109 -19.32 -7.39 19.90
C ARG A 109 -17.94 -8.04 19.94
N LEU A 110 -17.75 -9.04 20.79
CA LEU A 110 -16.49 -9.79 20.90
C LEU A 110 -16.13 -10.49 19.58
N THR A 111 -17.12 -11.08 18.91
CA THR A 111 -16.94 -11.71 17.60
C THR A 111 -16.47 -10.71 16.55
N LEU A 112 -17.08 -9.52 16.46
CA LEU A 112 -16.68 -8.47 15.54
C LEU A 112 -15.25 -7.98 15.82
N VAL A 113 -14.90 -7.78 17.08
CA VAL A 113 -13.55 -7.36 17.48
C VAL A 113 -12.53 -8.44 17.11
N LYS A 114 -12.79 -9.70 17.42
CA LYS A 114 -11.84 -10.80 17.17
C LYS A 114 -11.65 -11.07 15.69
N TYR A 115 -12.71 -11.18 14.90
CA TYR A 115 -12.62 -11.67 13.53
C TYR A 115 -12.49 -10.55 12.49
N VAL A 116 -13.06 -9.40 12.73
CA VAL A 116 -12.99 -8.30 11.74
C VAL A 116 -11.86 -7.33 12.03
N LEU A 117 -11.82 -6.77 13.25
CA LEU A 117 -10.79 -5.77 13.57
C LEU A 117 -9.41 -6.40 13.70
N THR A 118 -9.31 -7.57 14.31
CA THR A 118 -8.02 -8.23 14.49
C THR A 118 -7.41 -8.61 13.15
N SER A 119 -8.18 -9.16 12.21
CA SER A 119 -7.68 -9.51 10.87
C SER A 119 -7.18 -8.28 10.11
N GLN A 120 -7.88 -7.16 10.20
CA GLN A 120 -7.46 -5.90 9.57
C GLN A 120 -6.12 -5.38 10.15
N VAL A 121 -5.97 -5.43 11.47
CA VAL A 121 -4.75 -4.99 12.15
C VAL A 121 -3.59 -5.95 11.87
N ILE A 122 -3.83 -7.26 11.91
CA ILE A 122 -2.82 -8.29 11.63
C ILE A 122 -2.23 -8.08 10.24
N TYR A 123 -3.05 -7.81 9.22
CA TYR A 123 -2.57 -7.54 7.86
C TYR A 123 -1.48 -6.45 7.83
N PHE A 124 -1.68 -5.35 8.56
CA PHE A 124 -0.67 -4.30 8.67
C PHE A 124 0.57 -4.75 9.45
N LEU A 125 0.39 -5.50 10.54
CA LEU A 125 1.47 -5.95 11.40
C LEU A 125 2.34 -7.05 10.78
N MET A 126 1.82 -7.81 9.82
CA MET A 126 2.59 -8.80 9.08
C MET A 126 3.69 -8.14 8.23
N VAL A 127 3.48 -6.92 7.78
CA VAL A 127 4.40 -6.21 6.89
C VAL A 127 5.12 -5.06 7.61
N LEU A 128 4.44 -4.38 8.51
CA LEU A 128 4.91 -3.15 9.14
C LEU A 128 5.13 -3.35 10.64
N ARG A 129 6.25 -2.82 11.15
CA ARG A 129 6.50 -2.75 12.59
C ARG A 129 5.81 -1.52 13.17
N ALA A 130 4.64 -1.71 13.74
CA ALA A 130 3.93 -0.62 14.39
C ALA A 130 4.59 -0.24 15.75
N PRO A 131 4.65 1.06 16.08
CA PRO A 131 5.03 1.53 17.41
C PRO A 131 4.08 0.99 18.48
N LYS A 132 4.60 0.70 19.68
CA LYS A 132 3.78 0.23 20.82
C LYS A 132 2.60 1.15 21.13
N ALA A 133 2.81 2.46 21.04
CA ALA A 133 1.75 3.44 21.26
C ALA A 133 0.57 3.28 20.28
N THR A 134 0.83 3.00 19.01
CA THR A 134 -0.23 2.74 18.03
C THR A 134 -1.05 1.51 18.38
N LEU A 135 -0.39 0.43 18.84
CA LEU A 135 -1.08 -0.79 19.28
C LEU A 135 -1.94 -0.53 20.52
N GLN A 136 -1.42 0.25 21.46
CA GLN A 136 -2.17 0.65 22.65
C GLN A 136 -3.41 1.50 22.29
N ASP A 137 -3.29 2.42 21.34
CA ASP A 137 -4.42 3.22 20.86
C ASP A 137 -5.52 2.31 20.28
N ILE A 138 -5.14 1.34 19.44
CA ILE A 138 -6.09 0.38 18.85
C ILE A 138 -6.75 -0.47 19.95
N ASP A 139 -5.96 -0.98 20.90
CA ASP A 139 -6.48 -1.83 21.98
C ASP A 139 -7.42 -1.04 22.91
N THR A 140 -7.13 0.22 23.18
CA THR A 140 -8.01 1.09 23.95
C THR A 140 -9.37 1.24 23.29
N ARG A 141 -9.39 1.48 21.96
CA ARG A 141 -10.63 1.58 21.18
C ARG A 141 -11.41 0.26 21.15
N ARG A 142 -10.71 -0.86 21.03
CA ARG A 142 -11.32 -2.19 21.08
C ARG A 142 -11.97 -2.47 22.42
N LYS A 143 -11.30 -2.13 23.52
CA LYS A 143 -11.85 -2.28 24.89
C LYS A 143 -13.06 -1.39 25.13
N GLN A 144 -13.07 -0.17 24.60
CA GLN A 144 -14.20 0.76 24.73
C GLN A 144 -15.46 0.28 23.99
N PHE A 145 -15.30 -0.52 22.94
CA PHE A 145 -16.41 -1.06 22.18
C PHE A 145 -17.03 -2.31 22.84
N LEU A 146 -16.27 -3.08 23.59
CA LEU A 146 -16.73 -4.28 24.30
C LEU A 146 -17.57 -3.95 25.52
#